data_47734b8aa3a30d311767eabb3a851705
#
_entry.id   47734b8aa3a30d311767eabb3a851705
#
_cell.length_a   1.000
_cell.length_b   1.000
_cell.length_c   1.000
_cell.angle_alpha   90.00
_cell.angle_beta   90.00
_cell.angle_gamma   90.00
#
_symmetry.space_group_name_H-M   'P 1'
#
loop_
_entity.id
_entity.type
_entity.pdbx_description
1 polymer ?
#
loop_
_entity_poly.entity_id
_entity_poly.type
_entity_poly.pdbx_seq_one_letter_code
_entity_poly.pdbx_strand_id
1 'polypeptide(L)'
;KKSLLNGKHVYSEKPLAINLKDGKELLKISKRKKLYLGNAPDTFLGGGNQKSKELLENKNIGKVNLGNAIFAFPGVQSYHPNPEPWFAKKEGGPVIDMGPYYLTALVNLLGPAKEVKAASLMRGASFRTIGIGPKKGKKIKVECPTTYFTTIIFKNGSIIRLTLSFDVIAHQRNHIELYGTKGSMIVPDPNMFGGSVFVCKKLGNPWKEFKTNHMKLGRINIRTQSSRANESPTNANYRGVGLAEMAYCIDKKKIHRCNGEVSLHVLDLIQSTMNSAKTNKAVKLTTSCKIPKLFTYKEIQKIMR
;
A
#
# COMPACT_ATOMS: atom_id res chain seq x y z
N LYS A 1 -14.98 -15.08 -5.81
CA LYS A 1 -16.35 -15.02 -6.37
C LYS A 1 -17.20 -16.18 -5.86
N LYS A 2 -16.76 -17.45 -6.02
CA LYS A 2 -17.51 -18.64 -5.56
C LYS A 2 -17.96 -18.52 -4.11
N SER A 3 -17.07 -18.14 -3.19
CA SER A 3 -17.40 -17.99 -1.75
C SER A 3 -18.51 -16.96 -1.50
N LEU A 4 -18.45 -15.77 -2.13
CA LEU A 4 -19.50 -14.77 -2.06
C LEU A 4 -20.83 -15.27 -2.61
N LEU A 5 -20.82 -16.02 -3.73
CA LEU A 5 -22.04 -16.61 -4.29
C LEU A 5 -22.68 -17.64 -3.35
N ASN A 6 -21.86 -18.34 -2.57
CA ASN A 6 -22.27 -19.31 -1.55
C ASN A 6 -22.52 -18.67 -0.16
N GLY A 7 -22.75 -17.35 -0.08
CA GLY A 7 -23.15 -16.68 1.16
C GLY A 7 -22.06 -16.52 2.20
N LYS A 8 -20.77 -16.60 1.83
CA LYS A 8 -19.64 -16.47 2.76
C LYS A 8 -19.06 -15.06 2.71
N HIS A 9 -18.73 -14.49 3.88
CA HIS A 9 -17.85 -13.34 3.96
C HIS A 9 -16.47 -13.69 3.42
N VAL A 10 -15.77 -12.75 2.80
CA VAL A 10 -14.47 -13.03 2.16
C VAL A 10 -13.44 -11.99 2.58
N TYR A 11 -12.28 -12.44 3.01
CA TYR A 11 -11.06 -11.66 3.11
C TYR A 11 -10.00 -12.31 2.21
N SER A 12 -9.40 -11.54 1.32
CA SER A 12 -8.45 -12.07 0.34
C SER A 12 -7.10 -11.35 0.37
N GLU A 13 -6.08 -12.00 -0.20
CA GLU A 13 -4.80 -11.35 -0.48
C GLU A 13 -4.91 -10.30 -1.59
N LYS A 14 -3.96 -9.37 -1.58
CA LYS A 14 -3.82 -8.32 -2.60
C LYS A 14 -3.28 -8.90 -3.94
N PRO A 15 -3.61 -8.26 -5.05
CA PRO A 15 -4.65 -7.25 -5.25
C PRO A 15 -6.06 -7.85 -5.18
N LEU A 16 -7.09 -7.01 -5.06
CA LEU A 16 -8.50 -7.45 -4.98
C LEU A 16 -8.92 -8.34 -6.16
N ALA A 17 -8.44 -8.01 -7.34
CA ALA A 17 -8.64 -8.76 -8.58
C ALA A 17 -7.55 -8.41 -9.59
N ILE A 18 -7.47 -9.14 -10.70
CA ILE A 18 -6.54 -8.87 -11.80
C ILE A 18 -6.97 -7.63 -12.59
N ASN A 19 -8.26 -7.40 -12.72
CA ASN A 19 -8.81 -6.27 -13.48
C ASN A 19 -9.99 -5.60 -12.76
N LEU A 20 -10.28 -4.36 -13.15
CA LEU A 20 -11.30 -3.54 -12.50
C LEU A 20 -12.73 -4.08 -12.70
N LYS A 21 -13.00 -4.74 -13.82
CA LYS A 21 -14.32 -5.36 -14.10
C LYS A 21 -14.63 -6.43 -13.06
N ASP A 22 -13.70 -7.32 -12.80
CA ASP A 22 -13.84 -8.39 -11.79
C ASP A 22 -13.95 -7.81 -10.38
N GLY A 23 -13.13 -6.81 -10.05
CA GLY A 23 -13.23 -6.10 -8.77
C GLY A 23 -14.61 -5.47 -8.54
N LYS A 24 -15.15 -4.79 -9.55
CA LYS A 24 -16.51 -4.22 -9.51
C LYS A 24 -17.58 -5.31 -9.34
N GLU A 25 -17.44 -6.45 -10.03
CA GLU A 25 -18.34 -7.58 -9.89
C GLU A 25 -18.33 -8.16 -8.47
N LEU A 26 -17.14 -8.38 -7.88
CA LEU A 26 -17.00 -8.87 -6.51
C LEU A 26 -17.69 -7.95 -5.51
N LEU A 27 -17.47 -6.64 -5.62
CA LEU A 27 -18.11 -5.65 -4.75
C LEU A 27 -19.64 -5.62 -4.96
N LYS A 28 -20.14 -5.74 -6.21
CA LYS A 28 -21.58 -5.82 -6.51
C LYS A 28 -22.23 -7.05 -5.86
N ILE A 29 -21.57 -8.21 -5.96
CA ILE A 29 -22.07 -9.45 -5.34
C ILE A 29 -22.11 -9.31 -3.82
N SER A 30 -21.03 -8.82 -3.19
CA SER A 30 -20.95 -8.66 -1.74
C SER A 30 -22.06 -7.73 -1.22
N LYS A 31 -22.29 -6.57 -1.88
CA LYS A 31 -23.37 -5.64 -1.53
C LYS A 31 -24.76 -6.26 -1.68
N ARG A 32 -25.04 -6.92 -2.81
CA ARG A 32 -26.34 -7.57 -3.06
C ARG A 32 -26.67 -8.64 -2.03
N LYS A 33 -25.66 -9.41 -1.61
CA LYS A 33 -25.83 -10.48 -0.63
C LYS A 33 -25.61 -10.03 0.82
N LYS A 34 -25.36 -8.73 1.06
CA LYS A 34 -25.07 -8.15 2.39
C LYS A 34 -23.88 -8.85 3.09
N LEU A 35 -22.87 -9.23 2.31
CA LEU A 35 -21.68 -9.89 2.79
C LEU A 35 -20.50 -8.91 2.91
N TYR A 36 -19.61 -9.17 3.86
CA TYR A 36 -18.37 -8.42 3.99
C TYR A 36 -17.34 -8.92 2.96
N LEU A 37 -16.73 -7.98 2.28
CA LEU A 37 -15.61 -8.18 1.38
C LEU A 37 -14.43 -7.38 1.91
N GLY A 38 -13.40 -8.06 2.39
CA GLY A 38 -12.14 -7.50 2.84
C GLY A 38 -10.98 -7.94 1.95
N ASN A 39 -9.93 -7.13 1.92
CA ASN A 39 -8.75 -7.42 1.12
C ASN A 39 -7.50 -6.79 1.75
N ALA A 40 -6.39 -7.51 1.74
CA ALA A 40 -5.08 -6.98 2.08
C ALA A 40 -4.65 -5.86 1.08
N PRO A 41 -3.70 -4.99 1.46
CA PRO A 41 -2.89 -5.03 2.67
C PRO A 41 -3.62 -4.43 3.88
N ASP A 42 -3.28 -4.94 5.06
CA ASP A 42 -3.74 -4.42 6.35
C ASP A 42 -2.65 -3.63 7.10
N THR A 43 -1.49 -3.46 6.51
CA THR A 43 -0.33 -2.76 7.10
C THR A 43 -0.61 -1.29 7.43
N PHE A 44 -1.53 -0.64 6.70
CA PHE A 44 -1.96 0.73 7.01
C PHE A 44 -2.70 0.85 8.36
N LEU A 45 -3.14 -0.26 8.96
CA LEU A 45 -3.67 -0.32 10.32
C LEU A 45 -2.58 -0.29 11.38
N GLY A 46 -1.32 -0.42 10.98
CA GLY A 46 -0.16 -0.40 11.87
C GLY A 46 0.10 0.95 12.52
N GLY A 47 0.80 0.93 13.65
CA GLY A 47 1.07 2.11 14.47
C GLY A 47 1.70 3.27 13.70
N GLY A 48 2.62 2.99 12.77
CA GLY A 48 3.26 4.03 11.94
C GLY A 48 2.28 4.80 11.07
N ASN A 49 1.45 4.08 10.31
CA ASN A 49 0.43 4.69 9.44
C ASN A 49 -0.70 5.34 10.26
N GLN A 50 -1.14 4.72 11.35
CA GLN A 50 -2.19 5.27 12.21
C GLN A 50 -1.72 6.53 12.96
N LYS A 51 -0.45 6.58 13.40
CA LYS A 51 0.12 7.80 13.97
C LYS A 51 0.25 8.92 12.95
N SER A 52 0.65 8.60 11.73
CA SER A 52 0.68 9.58 10.64
C SER A 52 -0.71 10.15 10.37
N LYS A 53 -1.73 9.28 10.32
CA LYS A 53 -3.14 9.69 10.15
C LYS A 53 -3.62 10.59 11.29
N GLU A 54 -3.39 10.21 12.53
CA GLU A 54 -3.71 11.01 13.73
C GLU A 54 -3.11 12.43 13.64
N LEU A 55 -1.83 12.52 13.27
CA LEU A 55 -1.14 13.79 13.14
C LEU A 55 -1.72 14.66 12.00
N LEU A 56 -2.17 14.06 10.90
CA LEU A 56 -2.85 14.77 9.81
C LEU A 56 -4.24 15.23 10.22
N GLU A 57 -5.04 14.40 10.89
CA GLU A 57 -6.38 14.77 11.40
C GLU A 57 -6.27 15.91 12.43
N ASN A 58 -5.23 15.91 13.27
CA ASN A 58 -4.88 16.99 14.20
C ASN A 58 -4.22 18.21 13.53
N LYS A 59 -4.16 18.25 12.19
CA LYS A 59 -3.61 19.37 11.40
C LYS A 59 -2.17 19.76 11.76
N ASN A 60 -1.34 18.80 12.19
CA ASN A 60 0.03 19.05 12.61
C ASN A 60 0.90 19.68 11.51
N ILE A 61 0.63 19.36 10.24
CA ILE A 61 1.29 20.00 9.09
C ILE A 61 0.32 20.84 8.24
N GLY A 62 -0.90 21.10 8.75
CA GLY A 62 -1.95 21.82 8.03
C GLY A 62 -2.55 20.99 6.89
N LYS A 63 -3.00 21.64 5.82
CA LYS A 63 -3.51 20.97 4.60
C LYS A 63 -2.32 20.45 3.79
N VAL A 64 -2.34 19.18 3.43
CA VAL A 64 -1.33 18.60 2.53
C VAL A 64 -1.57 19.10 1.11
N ASN A 65 -0.56 19.69 0.50
CA ASN A 65 -0.61 20.19 -0.87
C ASN A 65 0.10 19.23 -1.83
N LEU A 66 1.26 18.71 -1.44
CA LEU A 66 2.08 17.84 -2.29
C LEU A 66 2.88 16.85 -1.45
N GLY A 67 3.49 15.87 -2.12
CA GLY A 67 4.34 14.90 -1.47
C GLY A 67 5.06 13.99 -2.46
N ASN A 68 5.95 13.18 -1.91
CA ASN A 68 6.66 12.13 -2.64
C ASN A 68 6.46 10.79 -1.94
N ALA A 69 6.40 9.73 -2.73
CA ALA A 69 6.41 8.36 -2.24
C ALA A 69 7.34 7.53 -3.14
N ILE A 70 8.09 6.62 -2.54
CA ILE A 70 9.01 5.77 -3.29
C ILE A 70 9.10 4.38 -2.68
N PHE A 71 8.95 3.37 -3.53
CA PHE A 71 9.42 2.02 -3.31
C PHE A 71 10.38 1.67 -4.45
N ALA A 72 11.62 1.39 -4.10
CA ALA A 72 12.63 1.07 -5.09
C ALA A 72 13.70 0.12 -4.51
N PHE A 73 13.96 -0.97 -5.22
CA PHE A 73 14.98 -1.95 -4.84
C PHE A 73 15.36 -2.82 -6.06
N PRO A 74 16.35 -3.73 -5.95
CA PRO A 74 16.84 -4.49 -7.12
C PRO A 74 15.87 -5.50 -7.73
N GLY A 75 14.73 -5.75 -7.09
CA GLY A 75 13.69 -6.67 -7.55
C GLY A 75 13.67 -8.00 -6.79
N VAL A 76 12.51 -8.67 -6.87
CA VAL A 76 12.20 -9.88 -6.10
C VAL A 76 13.08 -11.08 -6.43
N GLN A 77 13.72 -11.10 -7.60
CA GLN A 77 14.64 -12.19 -7.99
C GLN A 77 15.86 -12.32 -7.08
N SER A 78 16.20 -11.28 -6.33
CA SER A 78 17.35 -11.29 -5.42
C SER A 78 17.12 -12.11 -4.15
N TYR A 79 15.86 -12.26 -3.72
CA TYR A 79 15.50 -12.89 -2.44
C TYR A 79 14.35 -13.89 -2.51
N HIS A 80 13.61 -14.00 -3.62
CA HIS A 80 12.49 -14.92 -3.75
C HIS A 80 12.89 -16.17 -4.56
N PRO A 81 12.62 -17.39 -4.08
CA PRO A 81 13.05 -18.62 -4.76
C PRO A 81 12.28 -18.90 -6.06
N ASN A 82 11.10 -18.30 -6.25
CA ASN A 82 10.29 -18.42 -7.47
C ASN A 82 9.77 -17.05 -7.93
N PRO A 83 10.63 -16.16 -8.46
CA PRO A 83 10.28 -14.79 -8.79
C PRO A 83 9.58 -14.60 -10.15
N GLU A 84 9.37 -15.66 -10.93
CA GLU A 84 8.77 -15.61 -12.27
C GLU A 84 7.45 -14.82 -12.35
N PRO A 85 6.47 -14.99 -11.40
CA PRO A 85 5.19 -14.28 -11.50
C PRO A 85 5.30 -12.75 -11.52
N TRP A 86 6.39 -12.19 -10.99
CA TRP A 86 6.60 -10.74 -10.94
C TRP A 86 7.21 -10.15 -12.21
N PHE A 87 7.79 -10.97 -13.09
CA PHE A 87 8.51 -10.51 -14.28
C PHE A 87 7.97 -11.09 -15.59
N ALA A 88 7.61 -12.38 -15.60
CA ALA A 88 7.25 -13.13 -16.80
C ALA A 88 5.78 -13.01 -17.20
N LYS A 89 5.05 -12.02 -16.66
CA LYS A 89 3.65 -11.75 -17.01
C LYS A 89 3.46 -10.25 -17.24
N LYS A 90 2.65 -9.90 -18.25
CA LYS A 90 2.30 -8.49 -18.54
C LYS A 90 1.64 -7.78 -17.36
N GLU A 91 0.96 -8.54 -16.51
CA GLU A 91 0.32 -8.09 -15.27
C GLU A 91 1.27 -8.14 -14.05
N GLY A 92 2.56 -8.33 -14.27
CA GLY A 92 3.58 -8.31 -13.22
C GLY A 92 4.08 -6.89 -12.89
N GLY A 93 5.22 -6.84 -12.21
CA GLY A 93 5.93 -5.61 -11.92
C GLY A 93 5.58 -4.94 -10.59
N PRO A 94 6.30 -3.85 -10.26
CA PRO A 94 6.24 -3.23 -8.94
C PRO A 94 4.89 -2.56 -8.63
N VAL A 95 4.11 -2.16 -9.63
CA VAL A 95 2.80 -1.51 -9.42
C VAL A 95 1.77 -2.51 -8.89
N ILE A 96 1.77 -3.74 -9.42
CA ILE A 96 0.88 -4.80 -8.95
C ILE A 96 1.33 -5.36 -7.61
N ASP A 97 2.64 -5.48 -7.40
CA ASP A 97 3.18 -6.09 -6.18
C ASP A 97 3.17 -5.12 -5.00
N MET A 98 3.77 -3.95 -5.16
CA MET A 98 4.00 -2.98 -4.08
C MET A 98 3.03 -1.79 -4.10
N GLY A 99 2.43 -1.53 -5.27
CA GLY A 99 1.40 -0.50 -5.39
C GLY A 99 0.28 -0.61 -4.36
N PRO A 100 -0.27 -1.80 -4.06
CA PRO A 100 -1.30 -1.95 -3.03
C PRO A 100 -0.93 -1.34 -1.69
N TYR A 101 0.31 -1.50 -1.21
CA TYR A 101 0.75 -0.96 0.08
C TYR A 101 0.80 0.57 0.08
N TYR A 102 1.50 1.14 -0.89
CA TYR A 102 1.69 2.59 -1.01
C TYR A 102 0.40 3.32 -1.32
N LEU A 103 -0.38 2.80 -2.26
CA LEU A 103 -1.65 3.42 -2.65
C LEU A 103 -2.70 3.33 -1.55
N THR A 104 -2.79 2.20 -0.82
CA THR A 104 -3.70 2.08 0.33
C THR A 104 -3.32 3.05 1.44
N ALA A 105 -2.02 3.19 1.75
CA ALA A 105 -1.55 4.16 2.75
C ALA A 105 -1.89 5.60 2.32
N LEU A 106 -1.63 5.97 1.08
CA LEU A 106 -1.94 7.30 0.55
C LEU A 106 -3.46 7.58 0.57
N VAL A 107 -4.29 6.61 0.16
CA VAL A 107 -5.76 6.73 0.25
C VAL A 107 -6.23 6.83 1.70
N ASN A 108 -5.63 6.09 2.63
CA ASN A 108 -5.92 6.20 4.06
C ASN A 108 -5.59 7.58 4.62
N LEU A 109 -4.50 8.20 4.17
CA LEU A 109 -4.01 9.49 4.69
C LEU A 109 -4.68 10.70 4.00
N LEU A 110 -4.92 10.63 2.69
CA LEU A 110 -5.33 11.76 1.86
C LEU A 110 -6.74 11.64 1.29
N GLY A 111 -7.36 10.46 1.38
CA GLY A 111 -8.65 10.17 0.78
C GLY A 111 -8.55 9.65 -0.65
N PRO A 112 -9.68 9.60 -1.39
CA PRO A 112 -9.70 9.03 -2.72
C PRO A 112 -8.97 9.91 -3.74
N ALA A 113 -8.28 9.25 -4.67
CA ALA A 113 -7.67 9.88 -5.82
C ALA A 113 -8.72 10.24 -6.89
N LYS A 114 -8.36 11.20 -7.74
CA LYS A 114 -9.19 11.71 -8.83
C LYS A 114 -8.62 11.33 -10.19
N GLU A 115 -7.30 11.44 -10.35
CA GLU A 115 -6.63 11.32 -11.64
C GLU A 115 -5.19 10.86 -11.45
N VAL A 116 -4.64 10.16 -12.43
CA VAL A 116 -3.23 9.79 -12.50
C VAL A 116 -2.63 10.12 -13.87
N LYS A 117 -1.34 10.49 -13.87
CA LYS A 117 -0.48 10.56 -15.06
C LYS A 117 0.78 9.75 -14.75
N ALA A 118 1.15 8.82 -15.63
CA ALA A 118 2.28 7.94 -15.40
C ALA A 118 3.14 7.74 -16.63
N ALA A 119 4.42 7.44 -16.38
CA ALA A 119 5.36 6.89 -17.36
C ALA A 119 5.93 5.59 -16.79
N SER A 120 6.31 4.66 -17.67
CA SER A 120 6.94 3.41 -17.27
C SER A 120 8.21 3.14 -18.07
N LEU A 121 9.10 2.38 -17.46
CA LEU A 121 10.34 1.92 -18.05
C LEU A 121 10.42 0.40 -17.91
N MET A 122 10.67 -0.28 -19.01
CA MET A 122 11.12 -1.66 -19.02
C MET A 122 12.63 -1.61 -19.27
N ARG A 123 13.42 -1.70 -18.20
CA ARG A 123 14.88 -1.57 -18.33
C ARG A 123 15.45 -2.73 -19.13
N GLY A 124 16.24 -2.42 -20.16
CA GLY A 124 16.86 -3.21 -21.19
C GLY A 124 17.53 -4.57 -20.90
N ALA A 125 17.50 -5.08 -19.67
CA ALA A 125 17.77 -6.48 -19.43
C ALA A 125 16.50 -7.28 -19.74
N SER A 126 16.46 -7.91 -20.92
CA SER A 126 15.37 -8.84 -21.28
C SER A 126 15.24 -10.00 -20.28
N PHE A 127 16.17 -10.12 -19.34
CA PHE A 127 16.21 -11.22 -18.38
C PHE A 127 16.65 -10.76 -16.99
N ARG A 128 16.11 -11.42 -15.95
CA ARG A 128 16.54 -11.35 -14.54
C ARG A 128 17.09 -12.69 -14.11
N THR A 129 18.22 -12.69 -13.38
CA THR A 129 18.82 -13.92 -12.85
C THR A 129 18.31 -14.18 -11.44
N ILE A 130 17.81 -15.39 -11.18
CA ILE A 130 17.35 -15.81 -9.85
C ILE A 130 18.54 -15.93 -8.91
N GLY A 131 18.49 -15.19 -7.78
CA GLY A 131 19.61 -15.11 -6.82
C GLY A 131 19.66 -16.24 -5.81
N ILE A 132 18.51 -16.89 -5.49
CA ILE A 132 18.43 -17.90 -4.42
C ILE A 132 17.50 -19.06 -4.78
N GLY A 133 17.56 -20.11 -3.97
CA GLY A 133 16.67 -21.28 -4.05
C GLY A 133 17.02 -22.29 -5.15
N PRO A 134 16.15 -23.29 -5.38
CA PRO A 134 16.42 -24.41 -6.33
C PRO A 134 16.62 -23.94 -7.78
N LYS A 135 16.13 -22.77 -8.14
CA LYS A 135 16.27 -22.18 -9.48
C LYS A 135 17.38 -21.14 -9.59
N LYS A 136 18.26 -21.00 -8.59
CA LYS A 136 19.39 -20.05 -8.59
C LYS A 136 20.20 -20.14 -9.90
N GLY A 137 20.52 -18.99 -10.48
CA GLY A 137 21.26 -18.88 -11.75
C GLY A 137 20.38 -18.96 -13.00
N LYS A 138 19.14 -19.43 -12.92
CA LYS A 138 18.20 -19.43 -14.07
C LYS A 138 17.81 -17.98 -14.42
N LYS A 139 17.64 -17.73 -15.72
CA LYS A 139 17.19 -16.44 -16.27
C LYS A 139 15.67 -16.43 -16.41
N ILE A 140 15.05 -15.33 -16.01
CA ILE A 140 13.61 -15.07 -16.20
C ILE A 140 13.48 -13.99 -17.26
N LYS A 141 12.68 -14.24 -18.30
CA LYS A 141 12.33 -13.22 -19.29
C LYS A 141 11.45 -12.14 -18.62
N VAL A 142 11.78 -10.87 -18.88
CA VAL A 142 11.01 -9.73 -18.38
C VAL A 142 9.98 -9.33 -19.43
N GLU A 143 8.69 -9.38 -19.08
CA GLU A 143 7.57 -9.07 -19.99
C GLU A 143 6.69 -7.92 -19.49
N CYS A 144 7.06 -7.29 -18.36
CA CYS A 144 6.34 -6.15 -17.79
C CYS A 144 7.29 -4.98 -17.52
N PRO A 145 6.77 -3.74 -17.45
CA PRO A 145 7.56 -2.61 -16.98
C PRO A 145 8.03 -2.83 -15.54
N THR A 146 9.31 -2.53 -15.29
CA THR A 146 9.97 -2.74 -13.99
C THR A 146 10.13 -1.46 -13.18
N THR A 147 9.80 -0.31 -13.77
CA THR A 147 9.76 0.99 -13.08
C THR A 147 8.56 1.81 -13.57
N TYR A 148 7.89 2.48 -12.63
CA TYR A 148 6.82 3.43 -12.89
C TYR A 148 7.07 4.73 -12.13
N PHE A 149 6.86 5.86 -12.81
CA PHE A 149 6.78 7.20 -12.26
C PHE A 149 5.35 7.69 -12.42
N THR A 150 4.68 7.99 -11.32
CA THR A 150 3.26 8.31 -11.32
C THR A 150 3.02 9.62 -10.58
N THR A 151 2.28 10.54 -11.16
CA THR A 151 1.68 11.68 -10.50
C THR A 151 0.22 11.35 -10.19
N ILE A 152 -0.18 11.45 -8.93
CA ILE A 152 -1.52 11.16 -8.44
C ILE A 152 -2.15 12.45 -7.93
N ILE A 153 -3.32 12.81 -8.46
CA ILE A 153 -4.12 13.94 -7.99
C ILE A 153 -5.24 13.39 -7.12
N PHE A 154 -5.30 13.81 -5.87
CA PHE A 154 -6.34 13.42 -4.91
C PHE A 154 -7.53 14.38 -4.97
N LYS A 155 -8.73 13.90 -4.55
CA LYS A 155 -9.95 14.74 -4.52
C LYS A 155 -9.84 15.94 -3.58
N ASN A 156 -9.02 15.85 -2.53
CA ASN A 156 -8.73 16.95 -1.60
C ASN A 156 -7.81 18.04 -2.19
N GLY A 157 -7.30 17.84 -3.43
CA GLY A 157 -6.40 18.74 -4.13
C GLY A 157 -4.92 18.44 -3.95
N SER A 158 -4.53 17.47 -3.10
CA SER A 158 -3.12 17.07 -2.95
C SER A 158 -2.59 16.41 -4.21
N ILE A 159 -1.31 16.64 -4.53
CA ILE A 159 -0.60 16.01 -5.64
C ILE A 159 0.58 15.22 -5.10
N ILE A 160 0.63 13.93 -5.37
CA ILE A 160 1.68 13.03 -4.90
C ILE A 160 2.42 12.43 -6.10
N ARG A 161 3.75 12.50 -6.05
CA ARG A 161 4.61 11.75 -6.97
C ARG A 161 4.97 10.41 -6.35
N LEU A 162 4.61 9.32 -7.01
CA LEU A 162 4.92 7.95 -6.59
C LEU A 162 5.89 7.30 -7.58
N THR A 163 7.00 6.78 -7.07
CA THR A 163 7.93 5.93 -7.81
C THR A 163 7.83 4.50 -7.29
N LEU A 164 7.63 3.54 -8.19
CA LEU A 164 7.65 2.11 -7.90
C LEU A 164 8.65 1.44 -8.84
N SER A 165 9.71 0.85 -8.31
CA SER A 165 10.82 0.33 -9.13
C SER A 165 11.41 -0.96 -8.59
N PHE A 166 11.72 -1.89 -9.51
CA PHE A 166 12.55 -3.07 -9.31
C PHE A 166 13.95 -2.92 -9.92
N ASP A 167 14.39 -1.69 -10.21
CA ASP A 167 15.63 -1.41 -10.95
C ASP A 167 16.66 -0.61 -10.14
N VAL A 168 16.40 -0.34 -8.88
CA VAL A 168 17.26 0.51 -8.05
C VAL A 168 18.02 -0.34 -7.05
N ILE A 169 19.36 -0.25 -7.08
CA ILE A 169 20.23 -1.01 -6.17
C ILE A 169 20.10 -0.49 -4.74
N ALA A 170 20.15 0.83 -4.56
CA ALA A 170 20.01 1.47 -3.26
C ALA A 170 19.57 2.94 -3.42
N HIS A 171 18.91 3.50 -2.40
CA HIS A 171 18.57 4.91 -2.33
C HIS A 171 18.48 5.39 -0.88
N GLN A 172 18.55 6.72 -0.67
CA GLN A 172 18.44 7.37 0.65
C GLN A 172 17.15 8.18 0.82
N ARG A 173 16.11 7.91 0.02
CA ARG A 173 14.83 8.60 0.09
C ARG A 173 13.95 8.01 1.17
N ASN A 174 13.16 8.84 1.84
CA ASN A 174 12.10 8.39 2.73
C ASN A 174 10.97 7.72 1.93
N HIS A 175 10.30 6.74 2.52
CA HIS A 175 9.23 5.99 1.86
C HIS A 175 8.07 6.89 1.42
N ILE A 176 7.60 7.78 2.30
CA ILE A 176 6.59 8.79 2.00
C ILE A 176 6.96 10.09 2.70
N GLU A 177 6.89 11.19 1.97
CA GLU A 177 7.03 12.56 2.49
C GLU A 177 5.80 13.37 2.08
N LEU A 178 5.17 14.04 3.04
CA LEU A 178 4.01 14.89 2.83
C LEU A 178 4.35 16.33 3.22
N TYR A 179 4.01 17.28 2.37
CA TYR A 179 4.28 18.69 2.55
C TYR A 179 2.95 19.45 2.64
N GLY A 180 2.71 20.03 3.79
CA GLY A 180 1.49 20.75 4.11
C GLY A 180 1.74 22.26 4.30
N THR A 181 0.65 22.99 4.51
CA THR A 181 0.69 24.46 4.68
C THR A 181 1.34 24.92 5.99
N LYS A 182 1.57 24.01 6.96
CA LYS A 182 2.14 24.31 8.28
C LYS A 182 3.31 23.40 8.66
N GLY A 183 3.89 22.68 7.71
CA GLY A 183 5.03 21.82 7.95
C GLY A 183 5.09 20.63 7.02
N SER A 184 6.06 19.76 7.29
CA SER A 184 6.34 18.54 6.53
C SER A 184 6.31 17.32 7.43
N MET A 185 5.97 16.17 6.88
CA MET A 185 5.90 14.89 7.60
C MET A 185 6.59 13.79 6.81
N ILE A 186 7.38 12.97 7.50
CA ILE A 186 7.90 11.70 6.99
C ILE A 186 7.03 10.59 7.58
N VAL A 187 6.42 9.78 6.69
CA VAL A 187 5.63 8.60 7.02
C VAL A 187 6.51 7.38 6.85
N PRO A 188 6.53 6.42 7.79
CA PRO A 188 7.32 5.20 7.67
C PRO A 188 6.85 4.30 6.52
N ASP A 189 7.61 3.22 6.25
CA ASP A 189 7.30 2.26 5.20
C ASP A 189 5.88 1.71 5.33
N PRO A 190 5.00 1.93 4.33
CA PRO A 190 3.63 1.44 4.37
C PRO A 190 3.51 -0.08 4.22
N ASN A 191 4.57 -0.79 3.87
CA ASN A 191 4.63 -2.25 3.88
C ASN A 191 4.81 -2.82 5.30
N MET A 192 5.11 -1.96 6.28
CA MET A 192 5.36 -2.32 7.68
C MET A 192 4.30 -1.74 8.61
N PHE A 193 4.16 -2.33 9.81
CA PHE A 193 3.20 -1.86 10.82
C PHE A 193 3.78 -0.77 11.73
N GLY A 194 5.08 -0.84 11.99
CA GLY A 194 5.78 0.10 12.87
C GLY A 194 6.46 1.24 12.11
N GLY A 195 7.47 1.80 12.77
CA GLY A 195 8.28 2.90 12.28
C GLY A 195 7.86 4.24 12.86
N SER A 196 8.86 5.13 13.06
CA SER A 196 8.64 6.47 13.58
C SER A 196 8.10 7.41 12.52
N VAL A 197 7.25 8.35 12.95
CA VAL A 197 6.78 9.47 12.13
C VAL A 197 7.59 10.70 12.50
N PHE A 198 8.06 11.46 11.53
CA PHE A 198 8.79 12.70 11.78
C PHE A 198 8.01 13.90 11.25
N VAL A 199 8.01 15.00 12.02
CA VAL A 199 7.34 16.26 11.65
C VAL A 199 8.29 17.42 11.83
N CYS A 200 8.42 18.27 10.81
CA CYS A 200 9.09 19.53 10.86
C CYS A 200 8.11 20.67 10.55
N LYS A 201 8.00 21.67 11.45
CA LYS A 201 7.03 22.77 11.33
C LYS A 201 7.62 24.08 10.80
N LYS A 202 8.95 24.19 10.78
CA LYS A 202 9.63 25.41 10.34
C LYS A 202 10.99 25.05 9.73
N LEU A 203 11.34 25.71 8.65
CA LEU A 203 12.65 25.57 8.02
C LEU A 203 13.77 25.83 9.04
N GLY A 204 14.78 24.98 9.07
CA GLY A 204 15.90 25.02 10.01
C GLY A 204 15.64 24.39 11.38
N ASN A 205 14.39 24.07 11.73
CA ASN A 205 14.12 23.36 12.98
C ASN A 205 14.42 21.87 12.86
N PRO A 206 14.79 21.20 13.98
CA PRO A 206 14.93 19.75 13.99
C PRO A 206 13.58 19.07 13.74
N TRP A 207 13.64 17.88 13.10
CA TRP A 207 12.48 17.04 12.93
C TRP A 207 12.08 16.41 14.27
N LYS A 208 10.83 16.63 14.69
CA LYS A 208 10.28 15.97 15.88
C LYS A 208 9.89 14.55 15.54
N GLU A 209 10.48 13.60 16.25
CA GLU A 209 10.17 12.18 16.14
C GLU A 209 8.93 11.81 16.98
N PHE A 210 8.04 11.03 16.40
CA PHE A 210 6.90 10.37 17.06
C PHE A 210 7.10 8.86 16.97
N LYS A 211 7.66 8.26 18.01
CA LYS A 211 7.88 6.81 18.13
C LYS A 211 6.56 6.08 18.21
N THR A 212 6.47 4.90 17.58
CA THR A 212 5.25 4.07 17.56
C THR A 212 5.43 2.71 18.23
N ASN A 213 6.61 2.40 18.72
CA ASN A 213 6.95 1.12 19.37
C ASN A 213 6.18 0.85 20.69
N HIS A 214 5.57 1.86 21.29
CA HIS A 214 4.66 1.74 22.44
C HIS A 214 3.21 1.41 22.01
N MET A 215 2.87 1.60 20.75
CA MET A 215 1.53 1.31 20.22
C MET A 215 1.38 -0.19 19.97
N LYS A 216 0.19 -0.76 20.27
CA LYS A 216 -0.05 -2.21 20.12
C LYS A 216 0.34 -2.74 18.73
N LEU A 217 -0.08 -2.08 17.65
CA LEU A 217 0.22 -2.49 16.27
C LEU A 217 1.49 -1.81 15.70
N GLY A 218 2.28 -1.15 16.52
CA GLY A 218 3.57 -0.56 16.17
C GLY A 218 4.74 -1.19 16.91
N ARG A 219 4.44 -2.00 17.95
CA ARG A 219 5.45 -2.67 18.77
C ARG A 219 6.16 -3.77 17.99
N ILE A 220 7.47 -3.81 18.08
CA ILE A 220 8.29 -4.85 17.49
C ILE A 220 7.89 -6.21 18.07
N ASN A 221 7.53 -7.15 17.23
CA ASN A 221 7.09 -8.50 17.62
C ASN A 221 7.77 -9.62 16.84
N ILE A 222 8.60 -9.31 15.84
CA ILE A 222 9.39 -10.29 15.11
C ILE A 222 10.83 -10.22 15.61
N ARG A 223 11.31 -11.32 16.18
CA ARG A 223 12.71 -11.53 16.54
C ARG A 223 13.41 -12.52 15.59
N THR A 224 12.77 -12.90 14.50
CA THR A 224 13.33 -13.88 13.59
C THR A 224 14.47 -13.27 12.78
N GLN A 225 15.56 -13.99 12.71
CA GLN A 225 16.55 -13.84 11.65
C GLN A 225 15.86 -14.21 10.32
N SER A 226 15.10 -13.27 9.75
CA SER A 226 14.56 -13.47 8.42
C SER A 226 15.74 -13.51 7.45
N SER A 227 15.83 -14.57 6.68
CA SER A 227 16.77 -14.70 5.56
C SER A 227 16.45 -13.73 4.41
N ARG A 228 15.42 -12.93 4.53
CA ARG A 228 15.06 -11.90 3.56
C ARG A 228 15.78 -10.61 3.89
N ALA A 229 16.66 -10.19 2.99
CA ALA A 229 17.54 -9.02 3.14
C ALA A 229 16.81 -7.69 3.52
N ASN A 230 15.49 -7.63 3.38
CA ASN A 230 14.66 -6.45 3.62
C ASN A 230 13.76 -6.55 4.87
N GLU A 231 13.77 -7.66 5.60
CA GLU A 231 13.05 -7.77 6.86
C GLU A 231 14.01 -7.54 8.01
N SER A 232 14.03 -6.32 8.53
CA SER A 232 14.75 -6.03 9.78
C SER A 232 14.20 -6.92 10.90
N PRO A 233 15.05 -7.58 11.70
CA PRO A 233 14.63 -8.38 12.85
C PRO A 233 13.92 -7.56 13.93
N THR A 234 13.79 -6.25 13.71
CA THR A 234 13.18 -5.28 14.61
C THR A 234 11.85 -4.73 14.09
N ASN A 235 11.24 -5.35 13.09
CA ASN A 235 9.98 -4.85 12.53
C ASN A 235 8.73 -5.33 13.29
N ALA A 236 7.73 -4.48 13.34
CA ALA A 236 6.38 -4.84 13.76
C ALA A 236 5.65 -5.52 12.60
N ASN A 237 5.14 -6.73 12.83
CA ASN A 237 4.35 -7.47 11.85
C ASN A 237 3.09 -8.05 12.52
N TYR A 238 1.94 -7.54 12.09
CA TYR A 238 0.62 -7.92 12.59
C TYR A 238 -0.31 -8.29 11.44
N ARG A 239 0.24 -8.87 10.36
CA ARG A 239 -0.55 -9.32 9.20
C ARG A 239 -1.63 -10.30 9.66
N GLY A 240 -2.86 -10.09 9.17
CA GLY A 240 -4.05 -10.75 9.65
C GLY A 240 -4.93 -9.88 10.54
N VAL A 241 -4.43 -8.72 11.05
CA VAL A 241 -5.25 -7.80 11.84
C VAL A 241 -6.45 -7.26 11.06
N GLY A 242 -6.31 -7.09 9.74
CA GLY A 242 -7.43 -6.68 8.88
C GLY A 242 -8.54 -7.72 8.82
N LEU A 243 -8.18 -9.01 8.82
CA LEU A 243 -9.15 -10.11 8.93
C LEU A 243 -9.81 -10.13 10.31
N ALA A 244 -9.04 -9.98 11.37
CA ALA A 244 -9.55 -9.93 12.74
C ALA A 244 -10.51 -8.73 12.93
N GLU A 245 -10.14 -7.55 12.38
CA GLU A 245 -11.04 -6.39 12.37
C GLU A 245 -12.31 -6.66 11.59
N MET A 246 -12.24 -7.29 10.42
CA MET A 246 -13.43 -7.65 9.65
C MET A 246 -14.35 -8.57 10.44
N ALA A 247 -13.83 -9.61 11.10
CA ALA A 247 -14.59 -10.51 11.94
C ALA A 247 -15.31 -9.75 13.09
N TYR A 248 -14.59 -8.89 13.80
CA TYR A 248 -15.15 -8.03 14.83
C TYR A 248 -16.26 -7.10 14.27
N CYS A 249 -16.05 -6.54 13.08
CA CYS A 249 -17.01 -5.64 12.45
C CYS A 249 -18.26 -6.37 11.95
N ILE A 250 -18.17 -7.63 11.54
CA ILE A 250 -19.32 -8.49 11.21
C ILE A 250 -20.22 -8.63 12.44
N ASP A 251 -19.65 -9.02 13.58
CA ASP A 251 -20.37 -9.18 14.84
C ASP A 251 -21.04 -7.86 15.30
N LYS A 252 -20.36 -6.73 15.13
CA LYS A 252 -20.86 -5.40 15.53
C LYS A 252 -21.65 -4.66 14.44
N LYS A 253 -21.88 -5.26 13.27
CA LYS A 253 -22.54 -4.65 12.09
C LYS A 253 -21.91 -3.30 11.69
N LYS A 254 -20.57 -3.21 11.74
CA LYS A 254 -19.79 -2.01 11.40
C LYS A 254 -19.02 -2.19 10.09
N ILE A 255 -18.63 -1.09 9.46
CA ILE A 255 -17.74 -1.12 8.30
C ILE A 255 -16.30 -1.27 8.80
N HIS A 256 -15.60 -2.30 8.31
CA HIS A 256 -14.18 -2.51 8.56
C HIS A 256 -13.32 -1.66 7.61
N ARG A 257 -12.06 -1.42 7.98
CA ARG A 257 -11.18 -0.49 7.26
C ARG A 257 -10.61 -1.07 5.97
N CYS A 258 -10.23 -2.35 5.98
CA CYS A 258 -9.75 -3.07 4.78
C CYS A 258 -10.91 -3.51 3.86
N ASN A 259 -11.93 -2.66 3.65
CA ASN A 259 -13.15 -3.04 2.93
C ASN A 259 -12.99 -3.01 1.41
N GLY A 260 -13.91 -3.71 0.73
CA GLY A 260 -13.89 -3.84 -0.73
C GLY A 260 -14.00 -2.52 -1.51
N GLU A 261 -14.54 -1.44 -0.93
CA GLU A 261 -14.59 -0.14 -1.62
C GLU A 261 -13.20 0.50 -1.68
N VAL A 262 -12.46 0.47 -0.57
CA VAL A 262 -11.07 0.94 -0.52
C VAL A 262 -10.20 0.12 -1.48
N SER A 263 -10.33 -1.20 -1.43
CA SER A 263 -9.54 -2.10 -2.27
C SER A 263 -9.87 -1.97 -3.76
N LEU A 264 -11.14 -1.74 -4.10
CA LEU A 264 -11.54 -1.48 -5.48
C LEU A 264 -10.97 -0.14 -5.99
N HIS A 265 -10.93 0.89 -5.14
CA HIS A 265 -10.35 2.18 -5.49
C HIS A 265 -8.83 2.07 -5.69
N VAL A 266 -8.15 1.31 -4.85
CA VAL A 266 -6.71 1.00 -5.02
C VAL A 266 -6.46 0.20 -6.30
N LEU A 267 -7.32 -0.76 -6.64
CA LEU A 267 -7.24 -1.50 -7.90
C LEU A 267 -7.42 -0.58 -9.11
N ASP A 268 -8.36 0.38 -9.05
CA ASP A 268 -8.56 1.39 -10.10
C ASP A 268 -7.30 2.27 -10.26
N LEU A 269 -6.68 2.70 -9.14
CA LEU A 269 -5.42 3.43 -9.16
C LEU A 269 -4.29 2.64 -9.83
N ILE A 270 -4.14 1.35 -9.52
CA ILE A 270 -3.14 0.46 -10.12
C ILE A 270 -3.36 0.39 -11.64
N GLN A 271 -4.57 0.08 -12.07
CA GLN A 271 -4.87 -0.09 -13.49
C GLN A 271 -4.83 1.22 -14.27
N SER A 272 -5.29 2.32 -13.65
CA SER A 272 -5.19 3.65 -14.23
C SER A 272 -3.74 4.10 -14.41
N THR A 273 -2.86 3.76 -13.45
CA THR A 273 -1.40 3.99 -13.56
C THR A 273 -0.81 3.22 -14.74
N MET A 274 -1.11 1.94 -14.86
CA MET A 274 -0.63 1.11 -15.98
C MET A 274 -1.16 1.60 -17.32
N ASN A 275 -2.44 1.95 -17.41
CA ASN A 275 -3.06 2.49 -18.61
C ASN A 275 -2.48 3.85 -18.98
N SER A 276 -2.29 4.75 -18.02
CA SER A 276 -1.68 6.06 -18.24
C SER A 276 -0.25 5.93 -18.80
N ALA A 277 0.56 5.03 -18.20
CA ALA A 277 1.92 4.76 -18.69
C ALA A 277 1.93 4.21 -20.12
N LYS A 278 0.98 3.30 -20.45
CA LYS A 278 0.86 2.72 -21.78
C LYS A 278 0.42 3.73 -22.84
N THR A 279 -0.53 4.62 -22.50
CA THR A 279 -1.17 5.55 -23.44
C THR A 279 -0.52 6.93 -23.45
N ASN A 280 0.38 7.20 -22.49
CA ASN A 280 0.96 8.52 -22.22
C ASN A 280 -0.09 9.63 -21.98
N LYS A 281 -1.29 9.26 -21.52
CA LYS A 281 -2.39 10.20 -21.22
C LYS A 281 -2.72 10.19 -19.74
N ALA A 282 -3.24 11.31 -19.22
CA ALA A 282 -3.84 11.33 -17.89
C ALA A 282 -5.11 10.47 -17.89
N VAL A 283 -5.34 9.75 -16.79
CA VAL A 283 -6.51 8.85 -16.62
C VAL A 283 -7.27 9.26 -15.38
N LYS A 284 -8.54 9.64 -15.56
CA LYS A 284 -9.48 9.89 -14.46
C LYS A 284 -9.96 8.57 -13.87
N LEU A 285 -9.97 8.48 -12.55
CA LEU A 285 -10.48 7.30 -11.87
C LEU A 285 -12.00 7.21 -11.96
N THR A 286 -12.50 5.97 -12.08
CA THR A 286 -13.94 5.67 -12.19
C THR A 286 -14.55 5.26 -10.87
N THR A 287 -13.74 5.06 -9.84
CA THR A 287 -14.16 4.66 -8.50
C THR A 287 -13.86 5.74 -7.46
N SER A 288 -14.40 5.54 -6.28
CA SER A 288 -14.12 6.35 -5.10
C SER A 288 -14.37 5.51 -3.86
N CYS A 289 -13.87 5.95 -2.71
CA CYS A 289 -14.13 5.32 -1.43
C CYS A 289 -14.24 6.38 -0.32
N LYS A 290 -14.83 5.99 0.81
CA LYS A 290 -14.71 6.77 2.04
C LYS A 290 -13.32 6.57 2.64
N ILE A 291 -12.78 7.63 3.23
CA ILE A 291 -11.51 7.54 3.97
C ILE A 291 -11.72 6.60 5.17
N PRO A 292 -10.88 5.57 5.35
CA PRO A 292 -10.94 4.73 6.55
C PRO A 292 -10.80 5.58 7.81
N LYS A 293 -11.61 5.33 8.82
CA LYS A 293 -11.52 6.04 10.10
C LYS A 293 -10.23 5.65 10.84
N LEU A 294 -9.75 6.56 11.70
CA LEU A 294 -8.63 6.25 12.59
C LEU A 294 -8.94 4.97 13.40
N PHE A 295 -7.95 4.07 13.52
CA PHE A 295 -8.05 2.84 14.30
C PHE A 295 -7.68 3.14 15.74
N THR A 296 -8.69 3.35 16.59
CA THR A 296 -8.49 3.80 17.96
C THR A 296 -7.89 2.72 18.84
N TYR A 297 -7.16 3.13 19.87
CA TYR A 297 -6.59 2.20 20.85
C TYR A 297 -7.64 1.28 21.50
N LYS A 298 -8.84 1.82 21.80
CA LYS A 298 -9.96 1.05 22.36
C LYS A 298 -10.45 -0.05 21.41
N GLU A 299 -10.52 0.24 20.11
CA GLU A 299 -10.90 -0.76 19.09
C GLU A 299 -9.83 -1.84 18.95
N ILE A 300 -8.55 -1.44 18.86
CA ILE A 300 -7.42 -2.37 18.79
C ILE A 300 -7.41 -3.31 20.01
N GLN A 301 -7.64 -2.79 21.21
CA GLN A 301 -7.73 -3.62 22.43
C GLN A 301 -8.83 -4.67 22.36
N LYS A 302 -9.99 -4.34 21.77
CA LYS A 302 -11.13 -5.28 21.66
C LYS A 302 -10.88 -6.38 20.62
N ILE A 303 -10.10 -6.10 19.60
CA ILE A 303 -9.81 -7.03 18.49
C ILE A 303 -8.63 -7.95 18.83
N MET A 304 -7.67 -7.46 19.63
CA MET A 304 -6.44 -8.17 20.01
C MET A 304 -6.55 -8.92 21.35
N ARG A 305 -7.73 -9.03 21.91
CA ARG A 305 -8.06 -9.90 23.05
C ARG A 305 -8.41 -11.28 22.56
#